data_88a2f5023f0fdc8a90c52f59ad8a2041
#
_entry.id   88a2f5023f0fdc8a90c52f59ad8a2041
#
_cell.length_a   1.000
_cell.length_b   1.000
_cell.length_c   1.000
_cell.angle_alpha   90.00
_cell.angle_beta   90.00
_cell.angle_gamma   90.00
#
_symmetry.space_group_name_H-M   'P 1'
#
loop_
_entity.id
_entity.type
_entity.pdbx_description
1 polymer ?
#
loop_
_entity_poly.entity_id
_entity_poly.type
_entity_poly.pdbx_seq_one_letter_code
_entity_poly.pdbx_strand_id
1 'polypeptide(L)'
;MIQLNKLIAYRIERRKYMIKRYKQNEVDKLAEILKHDGVISVPTDTVYGVCARINSVKAHDRLMEVKNRPTNKSFPIMCADEKQIKSIAIVDEKAEKLIHAFMPGPITLILKKNNKIPDYVSSGKDTIAIRMATSKALENLIKKTESPIFMTSANQSGKPTCTNLKEIENACPTLDGMMEGTVVFGEASTIVDCTLEEIQILRSGPISMKQIKKVIDS
;
A
#
# COMPACT_ATOMS: atom_id res chain seq x y z
N MET A 1 0.22 12.85 -45.77
CA MET A 1 1.31 11.93 -45.36
C MET A 1 2.05 12.33 -44.09
N ILE A 2 2.53 13.56 -43.94
CA ILE A 2 3.32 14.05 -42.75
C ILE A 2 2.50 13.97 -41.45
N GLN A 3 1.21 14.28 -41.47
CA GLN A 3 0.35 14.26 -40.29
C GLN A 3 0.04 12.82 -39.81
N LEU A 4 -0.08 11.88 -40.73
CA LEU A 4 -0.30 10.46 -40.43
C LEU A 4 0.95 9.83 -39.75
N ASN A 5 2.16 10.19 -40.26
CA ASN A 5 3.40 9.70 -39.70
C ASN A 5 3.68 10.28 -38.30
N LYS A 6 3.31 11.55 -38.04
CA LYS A 6 3.37 12.13 -36.68
C LYS A 6 2.39 11.46 -35.74
N LEU A 7 1.19 11.11 -36.19
CA LEU A 7 0.18 10.38 -35.39
C LEU A 7 0.60 8.97 -35.08
N ILE A 8 1.26 8.29 -36.06
CA ILE A 8 1.81 6.94 -35.88
C ILE A 8 3.01 6.98 -34.93
N ALA A 9 3.93 7.92 -35.08
CA ALA A 9 5.07 8.11 -34.18
C ALA A 9 4.60 8.43 -32.75
N TYR A 10 3.62 9.33 -32.57
CA TYR A 10 3.01 9.63 -31.28
C TYR A 10 2.29 8.42 -30.65
N ARG A 11 1.61 7.58 -31.47
CA ARG A 11 1.01 6.32 -30.99
C ARG A 11 2.04 5.27 -30.62
N ILE A 12 3.17 5.20 -31.34
CA ILE A 12 4.27 4.28 -31.04
C ILE A 12 5.00 4.72 -29.78
N GLU A 13 5.30 6.02 -29.62
CA GLU A 13 5.86 6.57 -28.37
C GLU A 13 4.90 6.36 -27.18
N ARG A 14 3.61 6.64 -27.34
CA ARG A 14 2.63 6.37 -26.27
C ARG A 14 2.51 4.89 -25.94
N ARG A 15 2.63 3.98 -26.90
CA ARG A 15 2.66 2.53 -26.66
C ARG A 15 3.90 2.09 -25.87
N LYS A 16 5.03 2.79 -26.04
CA LYS A 16 6.29 2.54 -25.32
C LYS A 16 6.20 2.96 -23.84
N TYR A 17 5.21 3.81 -23.48
CA TYR A 17 4.98 4.32 -22.13
C TYR A 17 3.65 3.88 -21.51
N MET A 18 2.88 2.98 -22.13
CA MET A 18 1.69 2.42 -21.50
C MET A 18 2.09 1.39 -20.46
N ILE A 19 1.80 1.70 -19.18
CA ILE A 19 2.02 0.79 -18.07
C ILE A 19 1.19 -0.48 -18.30
N LYS A 20 1.83 -1.64 -18.21
CA LYS A 20 1.16 -2.92 -18.44
C LYS A 20 0.11 -3.18 -17.36
N ARG A 21 -1.09 -3.56 -17.79
CA ARG A 21 -2.21 -3.93 -16.94
C ARG A 21 -2.29 -5.44 -16.80
N TYR A 22 -2.61 -5.91 -15.61
CA TYR A 22 -2.69 -7.31 -15.24
C TYR A 22 -4.02 -7.60 -14.57
N LYS A 23 -4.65 -8.71 -14.92
CA LYS A 23 -5.84 -9.19 -14.21
C LYS A 23 -5.50 -9.71 -12.82
N GLN A 24 -6.50 -9.80 -11.95
CA GLN A 24 -6.30 -10.28 -10.57
C GLN A 24 -5.83 -11.75 -10.48
N ASN A 25 -6.02 -12.56 -11.50
CA ASN A 25 -5.47 -13.91 -11.58
C ASN A 25 -4.02 -13.97 -12.10
N GLU A 26 -3.43 -12.85 -12.49
CA GLU A 26 -2.05 -12.77 -12.95
C GLU A 26 -1.08 -12.28 -11.85
N VAL A 27 -1.40 -12.57 -10.58
CA VAL A 27 -0.60 -12.15 -9.40
C VAL A 27 0.85 -12.62 -9.45
N ASP A 28 1.15 -13.75 -10.11
CA ASP A 28 2.53 -14.25 -10.25
C ASP A 28 3.42 -13.25 -10.99
N LYS A 29 2.92 -12.68 -12.08
CA LYS A 29 3.65 -11.69 -12.88
C LYS A 29 3.90 -10.40 -12.10
N LEU A 30 2.93 -9.96 -11.32
CA LEU A 30 3.06 -8.79 -10.45
C LEU A 30 4.02 -9.05 -9.28
N ALA A 31 3.98 -10.24 -8.69
CA ALA A 31 4.91 -10.65 -7.64
C ALA A 31 6.36 -10.65 -8.15
N GLU A 32 6.60 -11.15 -9.37
CA GLU A 32 7.92 -11.10 -9.99
C GLU A 32 8.42 -9.66 -10.19
N ILE A 33 7.53 -8.73 -10.59
CA ILE A 33 7.89 -7.31 -10.67
C ILE A 33 8.34 -6.79 -9.30
N LEU A 34 7.59 -7.09 -8.22
CA LEU A 34 7.93 -6.67 -6.87
C LEU A 34 9.23 -7.33 -6.37
N LYS A 35 9.47 -8.61 -6.66
CA LYS A 35 10.71 -9.31 -6.32
C LYS A 35 11.96 -8.70 -6.98
N HIS A 36 11.79 -8.05 -8.14
CA HIS A 36 12.85 -7.34 -8.85
C HIS A 36 12.86 -5.83 -8.57
N ASP A 37 12.41 -5.41 -7.37
CA ASP A 37 12.40 -4.03 -6.91
C ASP A 37 11.47 -3.10 -7.70
N GLY A 38 10.51 -3.66 -8.44
CA GLY A 38 9.53 -2.88 -9.17
C GLY A 38 8.49 -2.24 -8.26
N VAL A 39 7.79 -1.24 -8.82
CA VAL A 39 6.70 -0.51 -8.18
C VAL A 39 5.44 -0.69 -9.01
N ILE A 40 4.37 -1.15 -8.40
CA ILE A 40 3.09 -1.43 -9.09
C ILE A 40 1.92 -0.71 -8.42
N SER A 41 0.81 -0.57 -9.13
CA SER A 41 -0.46 -0.15 -8.55
C SER A 41 -1.41 -1.33 -8.41
N VAL A 42 -2.17 -1.35 -7.31
CA VAL A 42 -3.18 -2.38 -7.00
C VAL A 42 -4.45 -1.76 -6.42
N PRO A 43 -5.63 -2.34 -6.68
CA PRO A 43 -6.85 -1.96 -5.98
C PRO A 43 -6.83 -2.47 -4.54
N THR A 44 -7.35 -1.66 -3.61
CA THR A 44 -7.64 -2.06 -2.23
C THR A 44 -9.13 -1.85 -1.96
N ASP A 45 -9.59 -2.22 -0.76
CA ASP A 45 -10.95 -1.94 -0.31
C ASP A 45 -11.24 -0.44 -0.18
N THR A 46 -10.22 0.37 0.12
CA THR A 46 -10.37 1.80 0.39
C THR A 46 -10.10 2.67 -0.85
N VAL A 47 -8.93 2.56 -1.45
CA VAL A 47 -8.46 3.34 -2.60
C VAL A 47 -7.49 2.51 -3.42
N TYR A 48 -7.19 2.95 -4.65
CA TYR A 48 -6.03 2.37 -5.34
C TYR A 48 -4.73 2.70 -4.61
N GLY A 49 -3.87 1.69 -4.46
CA GLY A 49 -2.56 1.82 -3.83
C GLY A 49 -1.43 1.71 -4.83
N VAL A 50 -0.29 2.33 -4.49
CA VAL A 50 1.01 2.09 -5.11
C VAL A 50 1.88 1.37 -4.10
N CYS A 51 2.57 0.31 -4.51
CA CYS A 51 3.28 -0.57 -3.60
C CYS A 51 4.63 -1.04 -4.14
N ALA A 52 5.52 -1.40 -3.20
CA ALA A 52 6.83 -2.01 -3.40
C ALA A 52 7.15 -2.92 -2.21
N ARG A 53 8.05 -3.90 -2.36
CA ARG A 53 8.46 -4.79 -1.25
C ARG A 53 9.23 -4.03 -0.17
N ILE A 54 9.07 -4.40 1.12
CA ILE A 54 9.73 -3.68 2.22
C ILE A 54 11.19 -4.10 2.44
N ASN A 55 11.61 -5.26 2.00
CA ASN A 55 12.92 -5.84 2.25
C ASN A 55 14.00 -5.41 1.22
N SER A 56 13.80 -4.29 0.55
CA SER A 56 14.76 -3.72 -0.42
C SER A 56 14.78 -2.20 -0.33
N VAL A 57 15.96 -1.65 -0.07
CA VAL A 57 16.22 -0.20 -0.11
C VAL A 57 15.93 0.35 -1.50
N LYS A 58 16.35 -0.36 -2.55
CA LYS A 58 16.13 0.05 -3.94
C LYS A 58 14.65 0.15 -4.29
N ALA A 59 13.82 -0.81 -3.82
CA ALA A 59 12.38 -0.77 -4.01
C ALA A 59 11.74 0.40 -3.23
N HIS A 60 12.22 0.68 -2.01
CA HIS A 60 11.81 1.83 -1.21
C HIS A 60 12.11 3.14 -1.94
N ASP A 61 13.35 3.35 -2.37
CA ASP A 61 13.79 4.59 -3.01
C ASP A 61 13.00 4.84 -4.31
N ARG A 62 12.78 3.79 -5.07
CA ARG A 62 11.97 3.83 -6.27
C ARG A 62 10.51 4.22 -5.99
N LEU A 63 9.92 3.70 -4.89
CA LEU A 63 8.60 4.11 -4.45
C LEU A 63 8.55 5.58 -4.01
N MET A 64 9.61 6.06 -3.34
CA MET A 64 9.77 7.49 -2.98
C MET A 64 9.76 8.38 -4.22
N GLU A 65 10.51 8.01 -5.27
CA GLU A 65 10.56 8.73 -6.55
C GLU A 65 9.19 8.75 -7.24
N VAL A 66 8.54 7.58 -7.41
CA VAL A 66 7.21 7.46 -8.02
C VAL A 66 6.19 8.36 -7.33
N LYS A 67 6.27 8.48 -6.00
CA LYS A 67 5.35 9.28 -5.18
C LYS A 67 5.75 10.75 -5.06
N ASN A 68 6.96 11.12 -5.45
CA ASN A 68 7.55 12.42 -5.09
C ASN A 68 7.34 12.71 -3.58
N ARG A 69 7.74 11.74 -2.72
CA ARG A 69 7.43 11.75 -1.28
C ARG A 69 8.54 12.39 -0.47
N PRO A 70 8.24 13.27 0.48
CA PRO A 70 9.23 13.77 1.44
C PRO A 70 9.85 12.62 2.26
N THR A 71 11.17 12.65 2.46
CA THR A 71 11.94 11.59 3.12
C THR A 71 11.58 11.34 4.58
N ASN A 72 11.00 12.33 5.26
CA ASN A 72 10.55 12.24 6.67
C ASN A 72 9.20 11.55 6.85
N LYS A 73 8.54 11.12 5.76
CA LYS A 73 7.23 10.45 5.80
C LYS A 73 7.36 8.97 5.43
N SER A 74 7.34 8.08 6.43
CA SER A 74 7.30 6.63 6.22
C SER A 74 6.06 6.20 5.44
N PHE A 75 6.15 5.04 4.77
CA PHE A 75 5.00 4.40 4.13
C PHE A 75 4.29 3.45 5.10
N PRO A 76 2.96 3.36 5.07
CA PRO A 76 2.27 2.23 5.67
C PRO A 76 2.70 0.92 5.02
N ILE A 77 2.63 -0.17 5.80
CA ILE A 77 2.97 -1.52 5.37
C ILE A 77 1.69 -2.34 5.28
N MET A 78 1.54 -3.09 4.21
CA MET A 78 0.45 -4.07 4.06
C MET A 78 1.01 -5.48 4.16
N CYS A 79 0.41 -6.27 5.06
CA CYS A 79 0.72 -7.66 5.32
C CYS A 79 -0.33 -8.58 4.70
N ALA A 80 0.06 -9.79 4.34
CA ALA A 80 -0.87 -10.80 3.85
C ALA A 80 -1.76 -11.36 4.97
N ASP A 81 -1.20 -11.51 6.16
CA ASP A 81 -1.83 -12.14 7.32
C ASP A 81 -1.21 -11.65 8.64
N GLU A 82 -1.79 -12.10 9.75
CA GLU A 82 -1.34 -11.77 11.11
C GLU A 82 0.09 -12.27 11.39
N LYS A 83 0.49 -13.43 10.83
CA LYS A 83 1.84 -13.94 10.99
C LYS A 83 2.88 -12.96 10.44
N GLN A 84 2.60 -12.35 9.29
CA GLN A 84 3.47 -11.30 8.76
C GLN A 84 3.45 -10.05 9.64
N ILE A 85 2.31 -9.64 10.21
CA ILE A 85 2.23 -8.52 11.15
C ILE A 85 3.16 -8.78 12.35
N LYS A 86 3.02 -9.94 13.02
CA LYS A 86 3.83 -10.33 14.18
C LYS A 86 5.33 -10.48 13.86
N SER A 87 5.69 -10.70 12.59
CA SER A 87 7.10 -10.77 12.18
C SER A 87 7.79 -9.41 12.07
N ILE A 88 7.04 -8.31 11.90
CA ILE A 88 7.58 -6.96 11.69
C ILE A 88 7.22 -5.97 12.79
N ALA A 89 6.25 -6.27 13.65
CA ALA A 89 5.78 -5.41 14.72
C ALA A 89 5.65 -6.15 16.06
N ILE A 90 5.68 -5.38 17.13
CA ILE A 90 5.32 -5.84 18.48
C ILE A 90 3.81 -5.65 18.61
N VAL A 91 3.10 -6.76 18.83
CA VAL A 91 1.65 -6.81 18.97
C VAL A 91 1.32 -7.10 20.43
N ASP A 92 0.80 -6.11 21.14
CA ASP A 92 0.28 -6.25 22.49
C ASP A 92 -1.19 -6.71 22.47
N GLU A 93 -1.78 -6.97 23.65
CA GLU A 93 -3.16 -7.42 23.80
C GLU A 93 -4.18 -6.48 23.12
N LYS A 94 -4.01 -5.15 23.29
CA LYS A 94 -4.90 -4.16 22.66
C LYS A 94 -4.83 -4.23 21.14
N ALA A 95 -3.63 -4.28 20.59
CA ALA A 95 -3.42 -4.39 19.15
C ALA A 95 -3.96 -5.72 18.60
N GLU A 96 -3.80 -6.83 19.33
CA GLU A 96 -4.31 -8.14 18.93
C GLU A 96 -5.84 -8.15 18.87
N LYS A 97 -6.53 -7.60 19.87
CA LYS A 97 -7.99 -7.42 19.85
C LYS A 97 -8.45 -6.63 18.62
N LEU A 98 -7.76 -5.53 18.27
CA LEU A 98 -8.10 -4.72 17.11
C LEU A 98 -7.81 -5.44 15.78
N ILE A 99 -6.72 -6.20 15.70
CA ILE A 99 -6.41 -7.03 14.53
C ILE A 99 -7.53 -8.06 14.31
N HIS A 100 -7.90 -8.81 15.33
CA HIS A 100 -8.93 -9.84 15.24
C HIS A 100 -10.33 -9.26 14.91
N ALA A 101 -10.65 -8.08 15.40
CA ALA A 101 -11.96 -7.45 15.19
C ALA A 101 -12.11 -6.73 13.84
N PHE A 102 -11.02 -6.14 13.33
CA PHE A 102 -11.11 -5.20 12.21
C PHE A 102 -10.20 -5.52 11.02
N MET A 103 -9.35 -6.55 11.09
CA MET A 103 -8.51 -6.96 9.98
C MET A 103 -8.86 -8.39 9.51
N PRO A 104 -8.93 -8.60 8.19
CA PRO A 104 -8.73 -7.62 7.11
C PRO A 104 -9.87 -6.61 7.04
N GLY A 105 -9.53 -5.31 6.87
CA GLY A 105 -10.52 -4.22 6.81
C GLY A 105 -9.92 -2.81 6.73
N PRO A 106 -10.80 -1.77 6.80
CA PRO A 106 -10.41 -0.39 6.56
C PRO A 106 -9.77 0.29 7.79
N ILE A 107 -8.88 -0.42 8.47
CA ILE A 107 -8.11 0.07 9.62
C ILE A 107 -6.60 -0.01 9.35
N THR A 108 -5.86 0.94 9.89
CA THR A 108 -4.39 0.97 9.93
C THR A 108 -3.97 1.15 11.38
N LEU A 109 -3.17 0.24 11.92
CA LEU A 109 -2.63 0.34 13.27
C LEU A 109 -1.20 0.85 13.23
N ILE A 110 -0.88 1.83 14.08
CA ILE A 110 0.50 2.21 14.38
C ILE A 110 0.96 1.36 15.54
N LEU A 111 2.00 0.57 15.31
CA LEU A 111 2.59 -0.37 16.26
C LEU A 111 4.10 -0.09 16.42
N LYS A 112 4.69 -0.49 17.53
CA LYS A 112 6.15 -0.50 17.68
C LYS A 112 6.75 -1.50 16.70
N LYS A 113 7.80 -1.08 15.97
CA LYS A 113 8.47 -1.97 15.02
C LYS A 113 9.29 -3.04 15.76
N ASN A 114 9.44 -4.21 15.15
CA ASN A 114 10.40 -5.21 15.59
C ASN A 114 11.83 -4.71 15.31
N ASN A 115 12.78 -5.01 16.20
CA ASN A 115 14.17 -4.59 16.08
C ASN A 115 14.89 -5.11 14.79
N LYS A 116 14.33 -6.13 14.14
CA LYS A 116 14.83 -6.65 12.86
C LYS A 116 14.47 -5.78 11.66
N ILE A 117 13.55 -4.82 11.83
CA ILE A 117 13.10 -3.94 10.74
C ILE A 117 14.09 -2.78 10.59
N PRO A 118 14.73 -2.64 9.41
CA PRO A 118 15.68 -1.57 9.15
C PRO A 118 15.06 -0.18 9.22
N ASP A 119 15.85 0.81 9.56
CA ASP A 119 15.39 2.20 9.78
C ASP A 119 14.80 2.86 8.54
N TYR A 120 15.25 2.51 7.32
CA TYR A 120 14.65 3.06 6.11
C TYR A 120 13.17 2.71 5.96
N VAL A 121 12.73 1.55 6.50
CA VAL A 121 11.32 1.11 6.44
C VAL A 121 10.41 2.04 7.23
N SER A 122 10.89 2.54 8.36
CA SER A 122 10.16 3.42 9.28
C SER A 122 10.53 4.91 9.16
N SER A 123 11.45 5.27 8.25
CA SER A 123 12.09 6.60 8.20
C SER A 123 12.71 7.00 9.55
N GLY A 124 13.40 6.05 10.21
CA GLY A 124 14.07 6.22 11.49
C GLY A 124 13.16 6.24 12.72
N LYS A 125 11.86 5.98 12.58
CA LYS A 125 10.92 5.92 13.70
C LYS A 125 10.92 4.54 14.35
N ASP A 126 10.56 4.48 15.64
CA ASP A 126 10.36 3.22 16.38
C ASP A 126 9.01 2.56 16.09
N THR A 127 8.18 3.20 15.27
CA THR A 127 6.82 2.76 14.94
C THR A 127 6.62 2.60 13.45
N ILE A 128 5.71 1.69 13.09
CA ILE A 128 5.27 1.43 11.72
C ILE A 128 3.75 1.39 11.66
N ALA A 129 3.19 1.86 10.54
CA ALA A 129 1.76 1.80 10.27
C ALA A 129 1.45 0.53 9.47
N ILE A 130 0.54 -0.31 9.94
CA ILE A 130 0.28 -1.64 9.39
C ILE A 130 -1.18 -1.80 9.01
N ARG A 131 -1.43 -2.45 7.86
CA ARG A 131 -2.72 -2.97 7.42
C ARG A 131 -2.60 -4.44 7.02
N MET A 132 -3.76 -5.13 6.93
CA MET A 132 -3.87 -6.46 6.32
C MET A 132 -4.57 -6.37 4.97
N ALA A 133 -4.17 -7.25 4.03
CA ALA A 133 -4.76 -7.34 2.70
C ALA A 133 -6.25 -7.74 2.79
N THR A 134 -7.12 -7.02 2.08
CA THR A 134 -8.58 -7.18 2.15
C THR A 134 -9.16 -8.01 1.01
N SER A 135 -8.36 -8.34 0.00
CA SER A 135 -8.77 -9.21 -1.10
C SER A 135 -7.82 -10.40 -1.25
N LYS A 136 -8.37 -11.53 -1.73
CA LYS A 136 -7.57 -12.75 -1.96
C LYS A 136 -6.47 -12.54 -3.00
N ALA A 137 -6.70 -11.70 -4.01
CA ALA A 137 -5.69 -11.35 -5.01
C ALA A 137 -4.51 -10.59 -4.37
N LEU A 138 -4.80 -9.62 -3.50
CA LEU A 138 -3.77 -8.84 -2.80
C LEU A 138 -3.02 -9.68 -1.75
N GLU A 139 -3.73 -10.52 -0.99
CA GLU A 139 -3.12 -11.49 -0.07
C GLU A 139 -2.15 -12.42 -0.80
N ASN A 140 -2.59 -13.03 -1.91
CA ASN A 140 -1.77 -13.91 -2.72
C ASN A 140 -0.56 -13.18 -3.32
N LEU A 141 -0.74 -11.95 -3.79
CA LEU A 141 0.36 -11.11 -4.30
C LEU A 141 1.45 -10.94 -3.23
N ILE A 142 1.06 -10.55 -2.02
CA ILE A 142 2.00 -10.31 -0.92
C ILE A 142 2.71 -11.62 -0.52
N LYS A 143 1.97 -12.74 -0.42
CA LYS A 143 2.56 -14.06 -0.13
C LYS A 143 3.57 -14.48 -1.19
N LYS A 144 3.24 -14.30 -2.48
CA LYS A 144 4.13 -14.63 -3.60
C LYS A 144 5.33 -13.69 -3.72
N THR A 145 5.23 -12.46 -3.23
CA THR A 145 6.35 -11.51 -3.10
C THR A 145 7.33 -11.92 -1.99
N GLU A 146 6.92 -12.85 -1.10
CA GLU A 146 7.69 -13.35 0.05
C GLU A 146 8.11 -12.23 1.03
N SER A 147 7.40 -11.11 1.02
CA SER A 147 7.66 -9.92 1.83
C SER A 147 6.37 -9.16 2.03
N PRO A 148 6.13 -8.56 3.20
CA PRO A 148 5.19 -7.45 3.30
C PRO A 148 5.56 -6.35 2.29
N ILE A 149 4.60 -5.51 1.94
CA ILE A 149 4.79 -4.45 0.96
C ILE A 149 4.52 -3.07 1.56
N PHE A 150 5.32 -2.08 1.20
CA PHE A 150 4.90 -0.68 1.35
C PHE A 150 3.61 -0.47 0.57
N MET A 151 2.66 0.27 1.16
CA MET A 151 1.39 0.58 0.51
C MET A 151 0.98 2.01 0.78
N THR A 152 0.76 2.77 -0.27
CA THR A 152 0.30 4.16 -0.17
C THR A 152 -0.74 4.44 -1.26
N SER A 153 -1.59 5.47 -1.08
CA SER A 153 -2.59 5.84 -2.09
C SER A 153 -1.95 6.14 -3.47
N ALA A 154 -2.65 5.80 -4.55
CA ALA A 154 -2.20 6.04 -5.92
C ALA A 154 -2.44 7.51 -6.30
N ASN A 155 -1.44 8.37 -6.04
CA ASN A 155 -1.41 9.79 -6.37
C ASN A 155 0.00 10.34 -6.16
N GLN A 156 0.31 11.50 -6.68
CA GLN A 156 1.47 12.28 -6.21
C GLN A 156 1.21 12.77 -4.78
N SER A 157 2.26 12.86 -3.96
CA SER A 157 2.14 13.30 -2.56
C SER A 157 1.44 14.66 -2.46
N GLY A 158 0.40 14.74 -1.61
CA GLY A 158 -0.39 15.96 -1.42
C GLY A 158 -1.46 16.25 -2.49
N LYS A 159 -1.59 15.39 -3.49
CA LYS A 159 -2.65 15.50 -4.50
C LYS A 159 -3.83 14.56 -4.17
N PRO A 160 -5.03 14.79 -4.74
CA PRO A 160 -6.15 13.85 -4.61
C PRO A 160 -5.79 12.43 -5.05
N THR A 161 -6.41 11.43 -4.43
CA THR A 161 -6.22 10.02 -4.78
C THR A 161 -6.89 9.71 -6.12
N CYS A 162 -6.17 8.99 -6.98
CA CYS A 162 -6.71 8.53 -8.27
C CYS A 162 -7.84 7.52 -8.05
N THR A 163 -8.88 7.62 -8.89
CA THR A 163 -10.08 6.79 -8.82
C THR A 163 -10.11 5.69 -9.88
N ASN A 164 -9.26 5.78 -10.89
CA ASN A 164 -9.18 4.83 -11.99
C ASN A 164 -7.75 4.69 -12.53
N LEU A 165 -7.53 3.62 -13.32
CA LEU A 165 -6.20 3.28 -13.85
C LEU A 165 -5.62 4.35 -14.78
N LYS A 166 -6.46 5.09 -15.52
CA LYS A 166 -5.98 6.15 -16.43
C LYS A 166 -5.43 7.36 -15.65
N GLU A 167 -6.07 7.71 -14.55
CA GLU A 167 -5.57 8.74 -13.64
C GLU A 167 -4.24 8.31 -13.01
N ILE A 168 -4.11 7.01 -12.64
CA ILE A 168 -2.88 6.45 -12.08
C ILE A 168 -1.74 6.49 -13.10
N GLU A 169 -1.99 6.12 -14.37
CA GLU A 169 -1.01 6.24 -15.45
C GLU A 169 -0.46 7.67 -15.61
N ASN A 170 -1.34 8.67 -15.45
CA ASN A 170 -0.95 10.08 -15.53
C ASN A 170 -0.20 10.55 -14.28
N ALA A 171 -0.63 10.13 -13.10
CA ALA A 171 -0.05 10.58 -11.82
C ALA A 171 1.26 9.86 -11.48
N CYS A 172 1.41 8.60 -11.90
CA CYS A 172 2.54 7.73 -11.60
C CYS A 172 3.05 7.03 -12.89
N PRO A 173 3.59 7.77 -13.86
CA PRO A 173 3.90 7.24 -15.20
C PRO A 173 5.08 6.24 -15.23
N THR A 174 5.82 6.12 -14.13
CA THR A 174 7.00 5.25 -14.00
C THR A 174 6.73 3.92 -13.30
N LEU A 175 5.45 3.54 -13.12
CA LEU A 175 5.07 2.22 -12.60
C LEU A 175 5.47 1.09 -13.56
N ASP A 176 5.83 -0.06 -12.99
CA ASP A 176 6.20 -1.26 -13.75
C ASP A 176 4.99 -2.14 -14.11
N GLY A 177 3.86 -1.87 -13.48
CA GLY A 177 2.61 -2.59 -13.75
C GLY A 177 1.44 -2.08 -12.92
N MET A 178 0.24 -2.44 -13.34
CA MET A 178 -1.00 -2.12 -12.62
C MET A 178 -1.91 -3.34 -12.57
N MET A 179 -2.47 -3.64 -11.40
CA MET A 179 -3.52 -4.65 -11.26
C MET A 179 -4.87 -4.02 -11.56
N GLU A 180 -5.66 -4.68 -12.41
CA GLU A 180 -7.06 -4.30 -12.67
C GLU A 180 -7.95 -4.71 -11.49
N GLY A 181 -8.97 -3.90 -11.19
CA GLY A 181 -9.95 -4.18 -10.15
C GLY A 181 -10.78 -2.97 -9.78
N THR A 182 -11.56 -3.10 -8.72
CA THR A 182 -12.47 -2.07 -8.22
C THR A 182 -12.13 -1.69 -6.79
N VAL A 183 -12.40 -0.45 -6.42
CA VAL A 183 -12.30 0.09 -5.07
C VAL A 183 -13.71 0.14 -4.48
N VAL A 184 -13.87 -0.28 -3.22
CA VAL A 184 -15.20 -0.43 -2.58
C VAL A 184 -15.61 0.83 -1.82
N PHE A 185 -14.77 1.29 -0.87
CA PHE A 185 -15.15 2.39 0.02
C PHE A 185 -14.90 3.77 -0.58
N GLY A 186 -13.86 3.95 -1.41
CA GLY A 186 -13.45 5.26 -1.91
C GLY A 186 -12.91 6.22 -0.83
N GLU A 187 -12.84 5.78 0.41
CA GLU A 187 -12.40 6.53 1.59
C GLU A 187 -11.17 5.86 2.22
N ALA A 188 -10.25 6.68 2.72
CA ALA A 188 -9.03 6.19 3.35
C ALA A 188 -9.32 5.51 4.70
N SER A 189 -8.52 4.48 5.07
CA SER A 189 -8.66 3.73 6.33
C SER A 189 -8.57 4.62 7.56
N THR A 190 -9.26 4.24 8.65
CA THR A 190 -9.01 4.80 9.99
C THR A 190 -7.59 4.47 10.43
N ILE A 191 -6.82 5.48 10.93
CA ILE A 191 -5.48 5.27 11.49
C ILE A 191 -5.56 5.38 13.00
N VAL A 192 -5.14 4.33 13.68
CA VAL A 192 -5.19 4.19 15.15
C VAL A 192 -3.77 4.04 15.69
N ASP A 193 -3.39 4.88 16.63
CA ASP A 193 -2.13 4.74 17.36
C ASP A 193 -2.36 3.83 18.58
N CYS A 194 -1.73 2.64 18.53
CA CYS A 194 -1.77 1.65 19.60
C CYS A 194 -0.51 1.68 20.48
N THR A 195 0.42 2.61 20.24
CA THR A 195 1.68 2.69 20.99
C THR A 195 1.55 3.49 22.30
N LEU A 196 0.46 4.20 22.46
CA LEU A 196 0.13 5.03 23.62
C LEU A 196 -0.67 4.22 24.65
N GLU A 197 -0.67 4.67 25.90
CA GLU A 197 -1.49 4.09 26.96
C GLU A 197 -2.97 4.17 26.59
N GLU A 198 -3.43 5.36 26.19
CA GLU A 198 -4.75 5.56 25.60
C GLU A 198 -4.67 5.59 24.06
N ILE A 199 -5.50 4.77 23.41
CA ILE A 199 -5.57 4.69 21.97
C ILE A 199 -6.07 6.01 21.37
N GLN A 200 -5.43 6.47 20.30
CA GLN A 200 -5.79 7.68 19.58
C GLN A 200 -6.08 7.40 18.10
N ILE A 201 -7.14 8.03 17.56
CA ILE A 201 -7.38 8.09 16.12
C ILE A 201 -6.60 9.26 15.55
N LEU A 202 -5.57 8.97 14.74
CA LEU A 202 -4.77 9.98 14.04
C LEU A 202 -5.40 10.42 12.71
N ARG A 203 -6.27 9.58 12.15
CA ARG A 203 -7.07 9.88 10.97
C ARG A 203 -8.39 9.15 11.07
N SER A 204 -9.49 9.90 10.94
CA SER A 204 -10.82 9.31 10.83
C SER A 204 -11.01 8.61 9.49
N GLY A 205 -11.78 7.55 9.48
CA GLY A 205 -12.16 6.73 8.34
C GLY A 205 -13.37 5.86 8.72
N PRO A 206 -13.61 4.73 8.05
CA PRO A 206 -14.82 3.92 8.26
C PRO A 206 -14.99 3.34 9.68
N ILE A 207 -13.89 3.17 10.46
CA ILE A 207 -13.97 2.62 11.82
C ILE A 207 -13.96 3.77 12.85
N SER A 208 -15.03 3.87 13.66
CA SER A 208 -15.20 4.92 14.66
C SER A 208 -14.51 4.58 16.00
N MET A 209 -14.21 5.60 16.82
CA MET A 209 -13.69 5.43 18.17
C MET A 209 -14.64 4.60 19.05
N LYS A 210 -15.97 4.74 18.88
CA LYS A 210 -16.95 3.93 19.61
C LYS A 210 -16.80 2.42 19.35
N GLN A 211 -16.56 2.04 18.09
CA GLN A 211 -16.33 0.63 17.73
C GLN A 211 -15.01 0.12 18.30
N ILE A 212 -13.94 0.94 18.25
CA ILE A 212 -12.62 0.63 18.79
C ILE A 212 -12.72 0.38 20.31
N LYS A 213 -13.30 1.32 21.07
CA LYS A 213 -13.47 1.19 22.52
C LYS A 213 -14.27 -0.05 22.89
N LYS A 214 -15.38 -0.34 22.19
CA LYS A 214 -16.17 -1.55 22.44
C LYS A 214 -15.37 -2.84 22.36
N VAL A 215 -14.38 -2.91 21.45
CA VAL A 215 -13.52 -4.10 21.26
C VAL A 215 -12.44 -4.18 22.34
N ILE A 216 -11.90 -3.04 22.77
CA ILE A 216 -10.81 -3.00 23.77
C ILE A 216 -11.35 -3.32 25.17
N ASP A 217 -12.53 -2.80 25.48
CA ASP A 217 -13.17 -2.90 26.79
C ASP A 217 -13.85 -4.28 27.01
N SER A 218 -13.94 -5.13 25.93
CA SER A 218 -14.42 -6.50 26.01
C SER A 218 -13.28 -7.48 26.31
#